data_5cc9acd1bcca0fa5a981bec642cab3c6
#
_entry.id   5cc9acd1bcca0fa5a981bec642cab3c6
#
_cell.length_a   1.000
_cell.length_b   1.000
_cell.length_c   1.000
_cell.angle_alpha   90.00
_cell.angle_beta   90.00
_cell.angle_gamma   90.00
#
_symmetry.space_group_name_H-M   'P 1'
#
loop_
_entity.id
_entity.type
_entity.pdbx_description
1 polymer ?
#
loop_
_entity_poly.entity_id
_entity_poly.type
_entity_poly.pdbx_seq_one_letter_code
_entity_poly.pdbx_strand_id
1 'polypeptide(L)'
;LATGALRIAPDFPGKEQRHVFDGEELRGVLFGTSAAAAAKLNPWQRLMLQAARASQMLRSIKLLRFMSKIWMPIADEVVVIGGGLVGLELAEYLVERGRKVTVLEPGPALGPELAIVRRARVLHLLREHGVKISRGCQIEQITADAVIYTHKDEQKSVHARQVIIAIGAEPDASLEQQLASVGVRVHRIGDCREKSFIDGAILDARRLVQQLEAPVP
;
A
#
# COMPACT_ATOMS: atom_id res chain seq x y z
N LEU A 1 16.33 -5.35 -16.72
CA LEU A 1 16.02 -5.29 -15.30
C LEU A 1 14.50 -5.37 -15.08
N ALA A 2 14.07 -6.12 -14.09
CA ALA A 2 12.69 -6.30 -13.67
C ALA A 2 12.60 -6.31 -12.14
N THR A 3 13.20 -5.30 -11.50
CA THR A 3 13.39 -5.21 -10.05
C THR A 3 12.14 -4.73 -9.29
N GLY A 4 11.11 -4.31 -10.03
CA GLY A 4 9.88 -3.77 -9.43
C GLY A 4 10.00 -2.30 -9.06
N ALA A 5 9.07 -1.80 -8.23
CA ALA A 5 9.04 -0.42 -7.75
C ALA A 5 9.43 -0.34 -6.28
N LEU A 6 10.00 0.78 -5.87
CA LEU A 6 10.19 1.15 -4.47
C LEU A 6 8.87 1.67 -3.90
N ARG A 7 8.56 1.28 -2.68
CA ARG A 7 7.40 1.79 -1.94
C ARG A 7 7.86 2.96 -1.09
N ILE A 8 7.68 4.16 -1.61
CA ILE A 8 8.04 5.40 -0.92
C ILE A 8 6.73 6.12 -0.63
N ALA A 9 6.33 6.13 0.64
CA ALA A 9 5.17 6.91 1.04
C ALA A 9 5.51 8.41 1.00
N PRO A 10 4.62 9.26 0.48
CA PRO A 10 4.78 10.70 0.54
C PRO A 10 5.05 11.20 1.96
N ASP A 11 5.74 12.29 2.06
CA ASP A 11 5.99 12.94 3.33
C ASP A 11 4.79 13.80 3.72
N PHE A 12 4.14 13.41 4.83
CA PHE A 12 3.04 14.17 5.42
C PHE A 12 3.46 14.61 6.82
N PRO A 13 3.15 15.84 7.25
CA PRO A 13 3.34 16.26 8.63
C PRO A 13 2.68 15.27 9.60
N GLY A 14 3.46 14.66 10.48
CA GLY A 14 3.01 13.63 11.43
C GLY A 14 3.11 12.18 10.94
N LYS A 15 3.73 11.91 9.79
CA LYS A 15 3.95 10.56 9.26
C LYS A 15 4.74 9.65 10.21
N GLU A 16 5.67 10.23 10.98
CA GLU A 16 6.55 9.54 11.92
C GLU A 16 5.84 9.06 13.20
N GLN A 17 4.58 9.43 13.40
CA GLN A 17 3.84 9.06 14.60
C GLN A 17 3.64 7.54 14.71
N ARG A 18 3.56 7.04 15.95
CA ARG A 18 3.53 5.60 16.24
C ARG A 18 2.33 4.85 15.64
N HIS A 19 1.20 5.53 15.44
CA HIS A 19 -0.02 4.94 14.88
C HIS A 19 -0.09 5.04 13.35
N VAL A 20 0.92 5.64 12.71
CA VAL A 20 1.01 5.78 11.26
C VAL A 20 1.92 4.70 10.70
N PHE A 21 1.44 3.99 9.69
CA PHE A 21 2.19 2.96 8.98
C PHE A 21 2.09 3.19 7.47
N ASP A 22 3.18 2.97 6.78
CA ASP A 22 3.14 2.78 5.33
C ASP A 22 3.13 1.28 4.96
N GLY A 23 3.03 1.01 3.65
CA GLY A 23 2.94 -0.36 3.17
C GLY A 23 4.19 -1.20 3.44
N GLU A 24 5.39 -0.59 3.47
CA GLU A 24 6.63 -1.29 3.78
C GLU A 24 6.77 -1.55 5.28
N GLU A 25 6.39 -0.59 6.11
CA GLU A 25 6.36 -0.76 7.57
C GLU A 25 5.37 -1.86 7.99
N LEU A 26 4.16 -1.90 7.41
CA LEU A 26 3.19 -2.97 7.68
C LEU A 26 3.73 -4.35 7.27
N ARG A 27 4.36 -4.42 6.11
CA ARG A 27 5.02 -5.64 5.66
C ARG A 27 6.15 -6.03 6.61
N GLY A 28 6.98 -5.07 6.99
CA GLY A 28 8.08 -5.25 7.94
C GLY A 28 7.60 -5.76 9.30
N VAL A 29 6.46 -5.25 9.78
CA VAL A 29 5.80 -5.75 11.00
C VAL A 29 5.37 -7.20 10.85
N LEU A 30 4.70 -7.56 9.77
CA LEU A 30 4.17 -8.91 9.57
C LEU A 30 5.28 -9.95 9.43
N PHE A 31 6.30 -9.66 8.63
CA PHE A 31 7.40 -10.60 8.37
C PHE A 31 8.58 -10.48 9.33
N GLY A 32 8.62 -9.46 10.17
CA GLY A 32 9.69 -9.24 11.14
C GLY A 32 10.99 -8.69 10.55
N THR A 33 10.89 -8.08 9.39
CA THR A 33 12.04 -7.53 8.67
C THR A 33 12.40 -6.10 9.07
N SER A 34 11.52 -5.40 9.81
CA SER A 34 11.73 -4.02 10.27
C SER A 34 11.62 -3.89 11.79
N ALA A 35 12.76 -3.65 12.44
CA ALA A 35 12.80 -3.35 13.87
C ALA A 35 12.15 -2.00 14.19
N ALA A 36 12.31 -1.00 13.31
CA ALA A 36 11.72 0.34 13.46
C ALA A 36 10.19 0.27 13.43
N ALA A 37 9.62 -0.44 12.45
CA ALA A 37 8.16 -0.63 12.38
C ALA A 37 7.62 -1.43 13.58
N ALA A 38 8.36 -2.46 14.04
CA ALA A 38 8.01 -3.20 15.25
C ALA A 38 8.05 -2.32 16.51
N ALA A 39 8.87 -1.28 16.56
CA ALA A 39 8.92 -0.34 17.67
C ALA A 39 7.63 0.49 17.81
N LYS A 40 6.87 0.69 16.75
CA LYS A 40 5.56 1.35 16.77
C LYS A 40 4.48 0.53 17.46
N LEU A 41 4.62 -0.80 17.54
CA LEU A 41 3.69 -1.69 18.21
C LEU A 41 3.82 -1.63 19.74
N ASN A 42 2.72 -1.90 20.44
CA ASN A 42 2.76 -2.07 21.88
C ASN A 42 3.39 -3.43 22.27
N PRO A 43 3.87 -3.62 23.53
CA PRO A 43 4.54 -4.84 23.95
C PRO A 43 3.72 -6.12 23.74
N TRP A 44 2.40 -6.05 23.96
CA TRP A 44 1.49 -7.18 23.76
C TRP A 44 1.39 -7.57 22.27
N GLN A 45 1.23 -6.60 21.39
CA GLN A 45 1.20 -6.85 19.96
C GLN A 45 2.52 -7.48 19.45
N ARG A 46 3.67 -7.02 19.98
CA ARG A 46 4.98 -7.62 19.66
C ARG A 46 5.05 -9.07 20.10
N LEU A 47 4.63 -9.36 21.34
CA LEU A 47 4.62 -10.72 21.88
C LEU A 47 3.74 -11.65 21.05
N MET A 48 2.53 -11.22 20.71
CA MET A 48 1.61 -12.02 19.90
C MET A 48 2.15 -12.28 18.48
N LEU A 49 2.77 -11.30 17.87
CA LEU A 49 3.42 -11.50 16.55
C LEU A 49 4.65 -12.42 16.64
N GLN A 50 5.44 -12.33 17.69
CA GLN A 50 6.55 -13.26 17.91
C GLN A 50 6.06 -14.69 18.09
N ALA A 51 5.01 -14.90 18.89
CA ALA A 51 4.39 -16.21 19.06
C ALA A 51 3.83 -16.76 17.73
N ALA A 52 3.15 -15.92 16.94
CA ALA A 52 2.63 -16.31 15.62
C ALA A 52 3.74 -16.72 14.65
N ARG A 53 4.89 -16.04 14.68
CA ARG A 53 6.06 -16.38 13.87
C ARG A 53 6.72 -17.68 14.33
N ALA A 54 6.93 -17.83 15.64
CA ALA A 54 7.55 -19.03 16.22
C ALA A 54 6.72 -20.30 15.97
N SER A 55 5.40 -20.19 15.98
CA SER A 55 4.49 -21.30 15.70
C SER A 55 4.36 -21.67 14.23
N GLN A 56 5.11 -21.01 13.32
CA GLN A 56 5.00 -21.15 11.86
C GLN A 56 3.58 -20.91 11.29
N MET A 57 2.69 -20.32 12.08
CA MET A 57 1.29 -20.02 11.67
C MET A 57 1.24 -19.13 10.44
N LEU A 58 2.22 -18.23 10.27
CA LEU A 58 2.30 -17.34 9.10
C LEU A 58 2.60 -18.08 7.78
N ARG A 59 2.97 -19.36 7.82
CA ARG A 59 3.19 -20.18 6.61
C ARG A 59 1.89 -20.71 6.02
N SER A 60 0.83 -20.81 6.81
CA SER A 60 -0.47 -21.29 6.33
C SER A 60 -1.42 -20.14 6.06
N ILE A 61 -1.72 -19.90 4.77
CA ILE A 61 -2.66 -18.85 4.35
C ILE A 61 -4.06 -19.05 4.98
N LYS A 62 -4.52 -20.31 5.10
CA LYS A 62 -5.82 -20.61 5.71
C LYS A 62 -5.85 -20.24 7.19
N LEU A 63 -4.79 -20.58 7.93
CA LEU A 63 -4.66 -20.27 9.35
C LEU A 63 -4.49 -18.77 9.58
N LEU A 64 -3.67 -18.09 8.77
CA LEU A 64 -3.51 -16.64 8.81
C LEU A 64 -4.83 -15.91 8.57
N ARG A 65 -5.62 -16.36 7.58
CA ARG A 65 -6.94 -15.80 7.27
C ARG A 65 -7.94 -16.01 8.42
N PHE A 66 -7.92 -17.16 9.09
CA PHE A 66 -8.75 -17.44 10.26
C PHE A 66 -8.33 -16.59 11.46
N MET A 67 -7.03 -16.58 11.80
CA MET A 67 -6.50 -15.85 12.94
C MET A 67 -6.68 -14.34 12.79
N SER A 68 -6.55 -13.78 11.59
CA SER A 68 -6.77 -12.35 11.34
C SER A 68 -8.21 -11.88 11.58
N LYS A 69 -9.17 -12.80 11.63
CA LYS A 69 -10.55 -12.50 12.05
C LYS A 69 -10.71 -12.39 13.57
N ILE A 70 -9.86 -13.12 14.31
CA ILE A 70 -9.90 -13.14 15.78
C ILE A 70 -9.06 -11.98 16.34
N TRP A 71 -7.85 -11.85 15.82
CA TRP A 71 -6.92 -10.82 16.24
C TRP A 71 -5.99 -10.38 15.11
N MET A 72 -5.73 -9.08 15.04
CA MET A 72 -4.75 -8.47 14.16
C MET A 72 -4.17 -7.22 14.85
N PRO A 73 -2.89 -6.88 14.59
CA PRO A 73 -2.23 -5.72 15.20
C PRO A 73 -2.65 -4.39 14.54
N ILE A 74 -3.90 -4.30 14.12
CA ILE A 74 -4.48 -3.11 13.48
C ILE A 74 -5.67 -2.65 14.33
N ALA A 75 -5.74 -1.34 14.57
CA ALA A 75 -6.79 -0.72 15.37
C ALA A 75 -8.19 -0.93 14.74
N ASP A 76 -9.23 -0.68 15.51
CA ASP A 76 -10.63 -0.80 15.12
C ASP A 76 -11.12 0.38 14.26
N GLU A 77 -10.48 1.55 14.35
CA GLU A 77 -10.76 2.73 13.53
C GLU A 77 -9.51 3.10 12.71
N VAL A 78 -9.60 2.93 11.41
CA VAL A 78 -8.47 3.07 10.50
C VAL A 78 -8.78 4.11 9.41
N VAL A 79 -7.86 5.03 9.22
CA VAL A 79 -7.86 5.88 8.03
C VAL A 79 -6.85 5.34 7.03
N VAL A 80 -7.30 5.04 5.83
CA VAL A 80 -6.45 4.64 4.70
C VAL A 80 -6.25 5.85 3.80
N ILE A 81 -5.02 6.31 3.67
CA ILE A 81 -4.65 7.38 2.74
C ILE A 81 -4.21 6.73 1.43
N GLY A 82 -5.02 6.92 0.39
CA GLY A 82 -4.87 6.30 -0.92
C GLY A 82 -6.04 5.39 -1.26
N GLY A 83 -6.75 5.71 -2.33
CA GLY A 83 -7.89 4.96 -2.85
C GLY A 83 -7.60 4.31 -4.22
N GLY A 84 -6.33 4.03 -4.51
CA GLY A 84 -5.90 3.20 -5.63
C GLY A 84 -6.16 1.70 -5.37
N LEU A 85 -5.63 0.83 -6.24
CA LEU A 85 -5.77 -0.63 -6.13
C LEU A 85 -5.45 -1.12 -4.71
N VAL A 86 -4.28 -0.78 -4.18
CA VAL A 86 -3.79 -1.28 -2.88
C VAL A 86 -4.65 -0.78 -1.73
N GLY A 87 -5.01 0.52 -1.74
CA GLY A 87 -5.80 1.12 -0.67
C GLY A 87 -7.23 0.58 -0.61
N LEU A 88 -7.87 0.37 -1.77
CA LEU A 88 -9.21 -0.20 -1.83
C LEU A 88 -9.23 -1.68 -1.42
N GLU A 89 -8.25 -2.48 -1.82
CA GLU A 89 -8.13 -3.89 -1.38
C GLU A 89 -7.82 -4.01 0.11
N LEU A 90 -7.00 -3.10 0.63
CA LEU A 90 -6.75 -3.00 2.06
C LEU A 90 -8.03 -2.63 2.82
N ALA A 91 -8.79 -1.65 2.34
CA ALA A 91 -10.05 -1.24 2.94
C ALA A 91 -11.06 -2.41 2.95
N GLU A 92 -11.21 -3.14 1.82
CA GLU A 92 -12.02 -4.36 1.73
C GLU A 92 -11.59 -5.40 2.77
N TYR A 93 -10.29 -5.66 2.85
CA TYR A 93 -9.73 -6.60 3.83
C TYR A 93 -10.03 -6.21 5.29
N LEU A 94 -9.95 -4.93 5.61
CA LEU A 94 -10.18 -4.42 6.96
C LEU A 94 -11.66 -4.47 7.36
N VAL A 95 -12.57 -4.07 6.47
CA VAL A 95 -14.02 -4.09 6.79
C VAL A 95 -14.55 -5.50 6.93
N GLU A 96 -14.05 -6.47 6.16
CA GLU A 96 -14.36 -7.89 6.34
C GLU A 96 -13.96 -8.45 7.71
N ARG A 97 -13.08 -7.71 8.43
CA ARG A 97 -12.62 -8.02 9.80
C ARG A 97 -13.21 -7.10 10.85
N GLY A 98 -14.31 -6.42 10.49
CA GLY A 98 -15.06 -5.58 11.41
C GLY A 98 -14.37 -4.25 11.77
N ARG A 99 -13.38 -3.80 10.97
CA ARG A 99 -12.76 -2.48 11.21
C ARG A 99 -13.61 -1.39 10.61
N LYS A 100 -13.70 -0.25 11.30
CA LYS A 100 -14.28 0.98 10.75
C LYS A 100 -13.22 1.67 9.91
N VAL A 101 -13.48 1.82 8.62
CA VAL A 101 -12.51 2.35 7.67
C VAL A 101 -13.01 3.66 7.07
N THR A 102 -12.10 4.62 6.95
CA THR A 102 -12.27 5.80 6.12
C THR A 102 -11.16 5.83 5.09
N VAL A 103 -11.50 6.05 3.82
CA VAL A 103 -10.53 6.17 2.72
C VAL A 103 -10.44 7.62 2.28
N LEU A 104 -9.24 8.17 2.31
CA LEU A 104 -8.91 9.51 1.80
C LEU A 104 -8.06 9.36 0.54
N GLU A 105 -8.61 9.75 -0.62
CA GLU A 105 -7.90 9.67 -1.90
C GLU A 105 -7.55 11.07 -2.39
N PRO A 106 -6.25 11.40 -2.53
CA PRO A 106 -5.83 12.70 -3.08
C PRO A 106 -6.22 12.89 -4.54
N GLY A 107 -6.22 11.83 -5.32
CA GLY A 107 -6.57 11.86 -6.74
C GLY A 107 -8.09 12.01 -6.99
N PRO A 108 -8.46 12.31 -8.25
CA PRO A 108 -9.86 12.50 -8.63
C PRO A 108 -10.65 11.19 -8.77
N ALA A 109 -9.97 10.05 -8.88
CA ALA A 109 -10.59 8.75 -9.19
C ALA A 109 -10.20 7.70 -8.15
N LEU A 110 -11.11 6.77 -7.88
CA LEU A 110 -10.89 5.62 -7.02
C LEU A 110 -10.56 4.39 -7.87
N GLY A 111 -9.46 3.71 -7.54
CA GLY A 111 -9.04 2.48 -8.18
C GLY A 111 -8.98 2.55 -9.71
N PRO A 112 -8.32 3.57 -10.30
CA PRO A 112 -8.25 3.68 -11.76
C PRO A 112 -7.54 2.47 -12.40
N GLU A 113 -6.70 1.79 -11.64
CA GLU A 113 -5.95 0.61 -12.04
C GLU A 113 -6.81 -0.68 -12.04
N LEU A 114 -7.94 -0.67 -11.37
CA LEU A 114 -8.84 -1.82 -11.29
C LEU A 114 -9.68 -1.95 -12.57
N ALA A 115 -9.81 -3.17 -13.06
CA ALA A 115 -10.80 -3.48 -14.10
C ALA A 115 -12.20 -3.04 -13.65
N ILE A 116 -13.01 -2.53 -14.58
CA ILE A 116 -14.32 -1.90 -14.31
C ILE A 116 -15.19 -2.75 -13.40
N VAL A 117 -15.30 -4.04 -13.67
CA VAL A 117 -16.15 -4.97 -12.88
C VAL A 117 -15.62 -5.13 -11.46
N ARG A 118 -14.29 -5.32 -11.29
CA ARG A 118 -13.67 -5.45 -9.96
C ARG A 118 -13.82 -4.16 -9.17
N ARG A 119 -13.58 -3.02 -9.80
CA ARG A 119 -13.74 -1.70 -9.17
C ARG A 119 -15.18 -1.48 -8.68
N ALA A 120 -16.17 -1.74 -9.53
CA ALA A 120 -17.56 -1.61 -9.16
C ALA A 120 -17.93 -2.48 -7.96
N ARG A 121 -17.47 -3.74 -7.95
CA ARG A 121 -17.70 -4.69 -6.85
C ARG A 121 -17.07 -4.23 -5.54
N VAL A 122 -15.80 -3.81 -5.55
CA VAL A 122 -15.12 -3.33 -4.34
C VAL A 122 -15.81 -2.08 -3.78
N LEU A 123 -16.11 -1.09 -4.62
CA LEU A 123 -16.77 0.14 -4.19
C LEU A 123 -18.18 -0.12 -3.66
N HIS A 124 -18.91 -1.09 -4.22
CA HIS A 124 -20.19 -1.52 -3.71
C HIS A 124 -20.08 -2.15 -2.32
N LEU A 125 -19.17 -3.11 -2.15
CA LEU A 125 -18.90 -3.77 -0.87
C LEU A 125 -18.48 -2.76 0.21
N LEU A 126 -17.57 -1.83 -0.09
CA LEU A 126 -17.14 -0.81 0.84
C LEU A 126 -18.30 0.08 1.27
N ARG A 127 -19.21 0.41 0.34
CA ARG A 127 -20.42 1.19 0.66
C ARG A 127 -21.37 0.43 1.57
N GLU A 128 -21.61 -0.86 1.30
CA GLU A 128 -22.44 -1.72 2.16
C GLU A 128 -21.90 -1.83 3.59
N HIS A 129 -20.58 -1.81 3.75
CA HIS A 129 -19.93 -1.81 5.06
C HIS A 129 -19.80 -0.41 5.69
N GLY A 130 -20.42 0.61 5.09
CA GLY A 130 -20.44 1.98 5.64
C GLY A 130 -19.09 2.69 5.60
N VAL A 131 -18.17 2.30 4.70
CA VAL A 131 -16.87 2.97 4.53
C VAL A 131 -17.09 4.38 4.01
N LYS A 132 -16.55 5.35 4.71
CA LYS A 132 -16.53 6.76 4.27
C LYS A 132 -15.37 6.94 3.28
N ILE A 133 -15.66 7.49 2.10
CA ILE A 133 -14.66 7.71 1.06
C ILE A 133 -14.71 9.17 0.63
N SER A 134 -13.57 9.85 0.72
CA SER A 134 -13.37 11.20 0.17
C SER A 134 -12.30 11.14 -0.91
N ARG A 135 -12.57 11.72 -2.08
CA ARG A 135 -11.63 11.81 -3.22
C ARG A 135 -11.34 13.27 -3.54
N GLY A 136 -10.19 13.53 -4.16
CA GLY A 136 -9.74 14.88 -4.43
C GLY A 136 -9.47 15.65 -3.14
N CYS A 137 -8.93 14.99 -2.11
CA CYS A 137 -8.63 15.60 -0.84
C CYS A 137 -7.13 15.84 -0.69
N GLN A 138 -6.75 16.98 -0.18
CA GLN A 138 -5.36 17.28 0.15
C GLN A 138 -5.12 16.97 1.62
N ILE A 139 -4.21 16.03 1.88
CA ILE A 139 -3.79 15.70 3.25
C ILE A 139 -2.88 16.81 3.76
N GLU A 140 -3.22 17.42 4.88
CA GLU A 140 -2.46 18.52 5.48
C GLU A 140 -1.58 18.03 6.63
N GLN A 141 -2.16 17.26 7.54
CA GLN A 141 -1.46 16.81 8.73
C GLN A 141 -2.09 15.54 9.30
N ILE A 142 -1.24 14.70 9.88
CA ILE A 142 -1.65 13.57 10.73
C ILE A 142 -1.35 13.96 12.17
N THR A 143 -2.40 14.07 13.00
CA THR A 143 -2.28 14.35 14.45
C THR A 143 -2.28 13.05 15.25
N ALA A 144 -2.19 13.13 16.57
CA ALA A 144 -2.18 11.95 17.44
C ALA A 144 -3.46 11.08 17.35
N ASP A 145 -4.58 11.65 16.93
CA ASP A 145 -5.90 11.04 16.93
C ASP A 145 -6.76 11.31 15.68
N ALA A 146 -6.22 12.06 14.71
CA ALA A 146 -6.98 12.45 13.53
C ALA A 146 -6.09 12.68 12.30
N VAL A 147 -6.71 12.64 11.12
CA VAL A 147 -6.14 13.16 9.87
C VAL A 147 -6.88 14.44 9.49
N ILE A 148 -6.13 15.53 9.30
CA ILE A 148 -6.63 16.82 8.83
C ILE A 148 -6.40 16.88 7.32
N TYR A 149 -7.43 17.23 6.58
CA TYR A 149 -7.38 17.30 5.12
C TYR A 149 -8.36 18.36 4.59
N THR A 150 -8.02 18.93 3.43
CA THR A 150 -8.92 19.83 2.69
C THR A 150 -9.67 19.03 1.62
N HIS A 151 -10.97 19.23 1.55
CA HIS A 151 -11.83 18.68 0.52
C HIS A 151 -12.87 19.73 0.08
N LYS A 152 -12.88 20.09 -1.22
CA LYS A 152 -13.72 21.13 -1.80
C LYS A 152 -13.56 22.50 -1.08
N ASP A 153 -12.30 22.89 -0.89
CA ASP A 153 -11.89 24.14 -0.22
C ASP A 153 -12.32 24.27 1.25
N GLU A 154 -12.82 23.19 1.85
CA GLU A 154 -13.14 23.11 3.27
C GLU A 154 -12.13 22.22 4.00
N GLN A 155 -11.59 22.72 5.10
CA GLN A 155 -10.78 21.90 6.00
C GLN A 155 -11.68 20.96 6.80
N LYS A 156 -11.31 19.69 6.83
CA LYS A 156 -12.02 18.60 7.52
C LYS A 156 -11.07 17.82 8.38
N SER A 157 -11.63 17.15 9.38
CA SER A 157 -10.90 16.25 10.24
C SER A 157 -11.63 14.91 10.33
N VAL A 158 -10.89 13.83 10.33
CA VAL A 158 -11.42 12.50 10.57
C VAL A 158 -10.61 11.81 11.67
N HIS A 159 -11.32 11.30 12.68
CA HIS A 159 -10.70 10.56 13.78
C HIS A 159 -10.02 9.28 13.26
N ALA A 160 -8.84 8.99 13.76
CA ALA A 160 -8.03 7.83 13.39
C ALA A 160 -7.28 7.28 14.60
N ARG A 161 -7.55 6.04 14.97
CA ARG A 161 -6.70 5.31 15.93
C ARG A 161 -5.48 4.72 15.25
N GLN A 162 -5.56 4.54 13.95
CA GLN A 162 -4.45 4.14 13.10
C GLN A 162 -4.58 4.74 11.70
N VAL A 163 -3.47 5.13 11.13
CA VAL A 163 -3.38 5.62 9.76
C VAL A 163 -2.51 4.67 8.93
N ILE A 164 -2.98 4.32 7.74
CA ILE A 164 -2.21 3.52 6.80
C ILE A 164 -2.06 4.29 5.50
N ILE A 165 -0.82 4.60 5.13
CA ILE A 165 -0.49 5.28 3.89
C ILE A 165 -0.34 4.21 2.80
N ALA A 166 -1.33 4.15 1.90
CA ALA A 166 -1.41 3.18 0.81
C ALA A 166 -1.14 3.81 -0.56
N ILE A 167 -0.34 4.87 -0.59
CA ILE A 167 0.15 5.55 -1.79
C ILE A 167 1.67 5.58 -1.78
N GLY A 168 2.25 5.76 -2.95
CA GLY A 168 3.69 5.85 -3.15
C GLY A 168 4.28 4.52 -3.62
N ALA A 169 4.43 4.43 -4.92
CA ALA A 169 5.26 3.43 -5.58
C ALA A 169 6.00 4.15 -6.71
N GLU A 170 7.31 4.14 -6.67
CA GLU A 170 8.17 4.82 -7.64
C GLU A 170 9.08 3.82 -8.34
N PRO A 171 9.33 3.98 -9.65
CA PRO A 171 10.27 3.15 -10.38
C PRO A 171 11.66 3.20 -9.73
N ASP A 172 12.29 2.03 -9.57
CA ASP A 172 13.67 1.93 -9.06
C ASP A 172 14.68 1.90 -10.22
N ALA A 173 15.41 2.99 -10.38
CA ALA A 173 16.47 3.13 -11.37
C ALA A 173 17.89 2.92 -10.79
N SER A 174 18.03 2.59 -9.51
CA SER A 174 19.32 2.54 -8.83
C SER A 174 20.29 1.52 -9.42
N LEU A 175 19.82 0.33 -9.74
CA LEU A 175 20.63 -0.71 -10.36
C LEU A 175 20.98 -0.40 -11.81
N GLU A 176 20.11 0.27 -12.56
CA GLU A 176 20.42 0.74 -13.91
C GLU A 176 21.60 1.71 -13.91
N GLN A 177 21.58 2.70 -13.01
CA GLN A 177 22.65 3.68 -12.87
C GLN A 177 24.00 3.01 -12.52
N GLN A 178 23.99 2.03 -11.60
CA GLN A 178 25.17 1.28 -11.24
C GLN A 178 25.74 0.47 -12.43
N LEU A 179 24.88 -0.20 -13.20
CA LEU A 179 25.32 -0.99 -14.34
C LEU A 179 25.78 -0.12 -15.53
N ALA A 180 25.13 1.03 -15.74
CA ALA A 180 25.54 2.00 -16.74
C ALA A 180 26.95 2.55 -16.46
N SER A 181 27.31 2.75 -15.18
CA SER A 181 28.63 3.25 -14.81
C SER A 181 29.78 2.30 -15.15
N VAL A 182 29.48 1.01 -15.33
CA VAL A 182 30.46 -0.02 -15.78
C VAL A 182 30.29 -0.42 -17.24
N GLY A 183 29.56 0.38 -18.03
CA GLY A 183 29.40 0.22 -19.49
C GLY A 183 28.42 -0.87 -19.92
N VAL A 184 27.58 -1.39 -19.03
CA VAL A 184 26.57 -2.42 -19.34
C VAL A 184 25.32 -1.75 -19.91
N ARG A 185 24.88 -2.18 -21.11
CA ARG A 185 23.60 -1.76 -21.66
C ARG A 185 22.46 -2.44 -20.88
N VAL A 186 21.54 -1.62 -20.38
CA VAL A 186 20.42 -2.07 -19.56
C VAL A 186 19.09 -1.71 -20.20
N HIS A 187 18.15 -2.66 -20.14
CA HIS A 187 16.75 -2.42 -20.48
C HIS A 187 15.91 -2.65 -19.23
N ARG A 188 15.07 -1.68 -18.87
CA ARG A 188 14.09 -1.80 -17.78
C ARG A 188 12.74 -2.23 -18.33
N ILE A 189 12.06 -3.13 -17.63
CA ILE A 189 10.71 -3.60 -17.93
C ILE A 189 9.87 -3.70 -16.66
N GLY A 190 8.57 -3.51 -16.77
CA GLY A 190 7.64 -3.53 -15.64
C GLY A 190 7.83 -2.35 -14.68
N ASP A 191 7.46 -2.52 -13.42
CA ASP A 191 7.33 -1.42 -12.45
C ASP A 191 8.65 -0.69 -12.12
N CYS A 192 9.81 -1.27 -12.41
CA CYS A 192 11.08 -0.52 -12.30
C CYS A 192 11.28 0.49 -13.44
N ARG A 193 10.54 0.37 -14.54
CA ARG A 193 10.51 1.37 -15.63
C ARG A 193 9.41 2.40 -15.38
N GLU A 194 8.21 1.92 -15.19
CA GLU A 194 7.01 2.72 -14.96
C GLU A 194 5.98 1.86 -14.24
N LYS A 195 5.29 2.41 -13.22
CA LYS A 195 4.25 1.69 -12.49
C LYS A 195 3.12 1.27 -13.42
N SER A 196 3.10 0.00 -13.79
CA SER A 196 2.20 -0.52 -14.82
C SER A 196 1.62 -1.90 -14.49
N PHE A 197 1.92 -2.41 -13.29
CA PHE A 197 1.44 -3.70 -12.79
C PHE A 197 1.80 -4.89 -13.70
N ILE A 198 1.06 -5.99 -13.57
CA ILE A 198 1.30 -7.22 -14.34
C ILE A 198 1.12 -6.99 -15.84
N ASP A 199 0.09 -6.27 -16.24
CA ASP A 199 -0.23 -6.01 -17.66
C ASP A 199 0.89 -5.23 -18.33
N GLY A 200 1.36 -4.17 -17.69
CA GLY A 200 2.48 -3.37 -18.20
C GLY A 200 3.78 -4.15 -18.25
N ALA A 201 4.07 -4.97 -17.25
CA ALA A 201 5.27 -5.81 -17.26
C ALA A 201 5.28 -6.79 -18.43
N ILE A 202 4.13 -7.40 -18.75
CA ILE A 202 3.98 -8.31 -19.91
C ILE A 202 4.16 -7.54 -21.24
N LEU A 203 3.54 -6.36 -21.35
CA LEU A 203 3.66 -5.52 -22.55
C LEU A 203 5.09 -5.03 -22.76
N ASP A 204 5.78 -4.62 -21.70
CA ASP A 204 7.16 -4.17 -21.78
C ASP A 204 8.09 -5.31 -22.19
N ALA A 205 7.93 -6.50 -21.63
CA ALA A 205 8.70 -7.67 -22.02
C ALA A 205 8.53 -7.99 -23.51
N ARG A 206 7.28 -7.97 -24.00
CA ARG A 206 6.97 -8.20 -25.42
C ARG A 206 7.64 -7.14 -26.32
N ARG A 207 7.53 -5.87 -25.96
CA ARG A 207 8.15 -4.76 -26.74
C ARG A 207 9.67 -4.89 -26.78
N LEU A 208 10.28 -5.24 -25.65
CA LEU A 208 11.72 -5.43 -25.58
C LEU A 208 12.19 -6.56 -26.49
N VAL A 209 11.53 -7.73 -26.48
CA VAL A 209 11.86 -8.84 -27.37
C VAL A 209 11.77 -8.40 -28.84
N GLN A 210 10.69 -7.73 -29.24
CA GLN A 210 10.54 -7.21 -30.61
C GLN A 210 11.65 -6.22 -31.00
N GLN A 211 12.13 -5.39 -30.07
CA GLN A 211 13.26 -4.48 -30.32
C GLN A 211 14.59 -5.20 -30.48
N LEU A 212 14.80 -6.28 -29.73
CA LEU A 212 16.05 -7.09 -29.80
C LEU A 212 16.08 -8.00 -31.01
N GLU A 213 14.93 -8.43 -31.54
CA GLU A 213 14.81 -9.28 -32.75
C GLU A 213 14.77 -8.45 -34.04
N ALA A 214 14.55 -7.14 -33.95
CA ALA A 214 14.57 -6.29 -35.13
C ALA A 214 16.00 -6.29 -35.75
N PRO A 215 16.14 -6.52 -37.09
CA PRO A 215 17.44 -6.45 -37.74
C PRO A 215 18.03 -5.06 -37.54
N VAL A 216 19.30 -5.04 -37.10
CA VAL A 216 20.06 -3.78 -37.01
C VAL A 216 20.17 -3.22 -38.42
N PRO A 217 19.75 -1.96 -38.67
CA PRO A 217 19.79 -1.35 -39.99
C PRO A 217 21.24 -1.17 -40.54
#